data_45cb9a301277b70d1c88f4d3a90f5050
#
_entry.id   45cb9a301277b70d1c88f4d3a90f5050
#
_cell.length_a   1.000
_cell.length_b   1.000
_cell.length_c   1.000
_cell.angle_alpha   90.00
_cell.angle_beta   90.00
_cell.angle_gamma   90.00
#
_symmetry.space_group_name_H-M   'P 1'
#
loop_
_entity.id
_entity.type
_entity.pdbx_description
1 polymer ?
#
loop_
_entity_poly.entity_id
_entity_poly.type
_entity_poly.pdbx_seq_one_letter_code
_entity_poly.pdbx_strand_id
1 'polypeptide(L)'
;FTSRQKDIYDIQVAAHQAAVNALKPGVYFRDVYDLSCSVICEGLKGLGLMKGNPADAVEQGAHAMFFPCGLGHMMGLDVHDMENLGEVWVGYDGQPKSTQFGRKSLRLARKLEPGFVLTIEPGIYFIPELMDYWKAEHRFTDFINYEKLESYRDFTGLRNEEDYLITVTGARRLGKKIPLTTEEVEAMR
;
A
#
# COMPACT_ATOMS: atom_id res chain seq x y z
N PHE A 1 3.43 -5.98 20.92
CA PHE A 1 2.62 -4.86 20.39
C PHE A 1 1.72 -4.25 21.47
N THR A 2 1.49 -2.94 21.44
CA THR A 2 0.38 -2.29 22.13
C THR A 2 -0.93 -2.55 21.36
N SER A 3 -2.11 -2.35 22.00
CA SER A 3 -3.40 -2.50 21.29
C SER A 3 -3.46 -1.63 20.04
N ARG A 4 -3.04 -0.35 20.14
CA ARG A 4 -3.01 0.60 19.02
C ARG A 4 -2.09 0.14 17.89
N GLN A 5 -0.95 -0.50 18.22
CA GLN A 5 -0.06 -1.08 17.21
C GLN A 5 -0.68 -2.29 16.52
N LYS A 6 -1.36 -3.17 17.27
CA LYS A 6 -2.07 -4.32 16.70
C LYS A 6 -3.16 -3.87 15.73
N ASP A 7 -3.98 -2.91 16.13
CA ASP A 7 -5.06 -2.39 15.29
C ASP A 7 -4.57 -1.94 13.91
N ILE A 8 -3.47 -1.17 13.87
CA ILE A 8 -2.88 -0.69 12.60
C ILE A 8 -2.14 -1.80 11.86
N TYR A 9 -1.44 -2.67 12.58
CA TYR A 9 -0.70 -3.78 12.00
C TYR A 9 -1.64 -4.78 11.31
N ASP A 10 -2.77 -5.13 11.95
CA ASP A 10 -3.75 -6.06 11.38
C ASP A 10 -4.40 -5.50 10.10
N ILE A 11 -4.64 -4.19 10.04
CA ILE A 11 -5.10 -3.53 8.82
C ILE A 11 -4.06 -3.66 7.70
N GLN A 12 -2.79 -3.43 8.02
CA GLN A 12 -1.70 -3.54 7.06
C GLN A 12 -1.51 -4.99 6.56
N VAL A 13 -1.59 -5.98 7.46
CA VAL A 13 -1.54 -7.40 7.10
C VAL A 13 -2.71 -7.78 6.20
N ALA A 14 -3.92 -7.29 6.50
CA ALA A 14 -5.09 -7.52 5.65
C ALA A 14 -4.92 -6.93 4.25
N ALA A 15 -4.36 -5.72 4.15
CA ALA A 15 -4.05 -5.08 2.86
C ALA A 15 -2.99 -5.85 2.06
N HIS A 16 -1.94 -6.32 2.74
CA HIS A 16 -0.91 -7.18 2.15
C HIS A 16 -1.52 -8.48 1.61
N GLN A 17 -2.32 -9.18 2.42
CA GLN A 17 -2.96 -10.43 2.01
C GLN A 17 -3.93 -10.25 0.85
N ALA A 18 -4.71 -9.16 0.85
CA ALA A 18 -5.61 -8.84 -0.26
C ALA A 18 -4.84 -8.60 -1.56
N ALA A 19 -3.74 -7.85 -1.50
CA ALA A 19 -2.86 -7.63 -2.64
C ALA A 19 -2.29 -8.95 -3.18
N VAL A 20 -1.72 -9.78 -2.30
CA VAL A 20 -1.13 -11.08 -2.69
C VAL A 20 -2.15 -11.99 -3.35
N ASN A 21 -3.36 -12.08 -2.79
CA ASN A 21 -4.45 -12.92 -3.33
C ASN A 21 -4.92 -12.45 -4.72
N ALA A 22 -4.73 -11.17 -5.05
CA ALA A 22 -5.09 -10.61 -6.34
C ALA A 22 -4.01 -10.82 -7.42
N LEU A 23 -2.80 -11.23 -7.04
CA LEU A 23 -1.68 -11.42 -7.99
C LEU A 23 -1.92 -12.60 -8.93
N LYS A 24 -2.07 -12.31 -10.21
CA LYS A 24 -2.14 -13.32 -11.27
C LYS A 24 -1.84 -12.69 -12.63
N PRO A 25 -1.46 -13.48 -13.64
CA PRO A 25 -1.31 -12.96 -15.01
C PRO A 25 -2.55 -12.25 -15.51
N GLY A 26 -2.37 -11.16 -16.23
CA GLY A 26 -3.43 -10.39 -16.85
C GLY A 26 -4.09 -9.33 -15.99
N VAL A 27 -3.86 -9.31 -14.67
CA VAL A 27 -4.31 -8.23 -13.78
C VAL A 27 -3.36 -7.04 -13.92
N TYR A 28 -3.89 -5.82 -13.92
CA TYR A 28 -3.06 -4.63 -13.81
C TYR A 28 -2.61 -4.41 -12.36
N PHE A 29 -1.33 -4.19 -12.14
CA PHE A 29 -0.82 -3.98 -10.79
C PHE A 29 -1.38 -2.72 -10.12
N ARG A 30 -1.73 -1.69 -10.89
CA ARG A 30 -2.47 -0.53 -10.37
C ARG A 30 -3.80 -0.89 -9.72
N ASP A 31 -4.50 -1.92 -10.24
CA ASP A 31 -5.77 -2.38 -9.66
C ASP A 31 -5.53 -3.12 -8.34
N VAL A 32 -4.39 -3.83 -8.23
CA VAL A 32 -3.93 -4.45 -6.97
C VAL A 32 -3.56 -3.38 -5.94
N TYR A 33 -2.92 -2.30 -6.37
CA TYR A 33 -2.65 -1.13 -5.52
C TYR A 33 -3.95 -0.50 -5.00
N ASP A 34 -4.92 -0.24 -5.88
CA ASP A 34 -6.19 0.36 -5.49
C ASP A 34 -6.99 -0.54 -4.54
N LEU A 35 -6.94 -1.85 -4.74
CA LEU A 35 -7.53 -2.83 -3.81
C LEU A 35 -6.86 -2.74 -2.42
N SER A 36 -5.54 -2.72 -2.37
CA SER A 36 -4.79 -2.59 -1.10
C SER A 36 -5.12 -1.27 -0.38
N CYS A 37 -5.17 -0.16 -1.11
CA CYS A 37 -5.59 1.14 -0.58
C CYS A 37 -7.03 1.11 -0.03
N SER A 38 -7.95 0.43 -0.71
CA SER A 38 -9.34 0.30 -0.27
C SER A 38 -9.45 -0.49 1.04
N VAL A 39 -8.67 -1.57 1.20
CA VAL A 39 -8.61 -2.34 2.44
C VAL A 39 -8.05 -1.49 3.60
N ILE A 40 -7.01 -0.70 3.34
CA ILE A 40 -6.47 0.25 4.32
C ILE A 40 -7.54 1.26 4.74
N CYS A 41 -8.21 1.89 3.76
CA CYS A 41 -9.25 2.88 4.03
C CYS A 41 -10.41 2.29 4.85
N GLU A 42 -10.87 1.07 4.53
CA GLU A 42 -11.94 0.40 5.28
C GLU A 42 -11.51 0.09 6.71
N GLY A 43 -10.32 -0.45 6.93
CA GLY A 43 -9.78 -0.72 8.26
C GLY A 43 -9.64 0.57 9.09
N LEU A 44 -9.08 1.63 8.51
CA LEU A 44 -8.93 2.93 9.18
C LEU A 44 -10.30 3.58 9.47
N LYS A 45 -11.30 3.34 8.62
CA LYS A 45 -12.69 3.74 8.88
C LYS A 45 -13.26 2.99 10.08
N GLY A 46 -13.00 1.68 10.21
CA GLY A 46 -13.38 0.89 11.39
C GLY A 46 -12.81 1.45 12.70
N LEU A 47 -11.62 2.04 12.66
CA LEU A 47 -11.00 2.73 13.79
C LEU A 47 -11.48 4.18 13.98
N GLY A 48 -12.32 4.70 13.08
CA GLY A 48 -12.81 6.07 13.09
C GLY A 48 -11.78 7.13 12.62
N LEU A 49 -10.65 6.71 12.04
CA LEU A 49 -9.63 7.60 11.47
C LEU A 49 -10.02 8.11 10.08
N MET A 50 -10.77 7.29 9.34
CA MET A 50 -11.40 7.65 8.08
C MET A 50 -12.94 7.56 8.19
N LYS A 51 -13.63 8.07 7.18
CA LYS A 51 -15.09 8.08 7.04
C LYS A 51 -15.47 8.07 5.55
N GLY A 52 -16.74 8.09 5.23
CA GLY A 52 -17.20 8.05 3.84
C GLY A 52 -17.06 6.68 3.18
N ASN A 53 -17.03 6.65 1.85
CA ASN A 53 -16.86 5.44 1.07
C ASN A 53 -15.38 5.21 0.76
N PRO A 54 -14.81 4.03 1.06
CA PRO A 54 -13.39 3.73 0.81
C PRO A 54 -12.98 3.79 -0.67
N ALA A 55 -13.84 3.35 -1.59
CA ALA A 55 -13.54 3.39 -3.02
C ALA A 55 -13.44 4.85 -3.51
N ASP A 56 -14.37 5.71 -3.08
CA ASP A 56 -14.35 7.14 -3.41
C ASP A 56 -13.13 7.82 -2.79
N ALA A 57 -12.75 7.44 -1.56
CA ALA A 57 -11.53 7.94 -0.91
C ALA A 57 -10.26 7.59 -1.70
N VAL A 58 -10.18 6.37 -2.25
CA VAL A 58 -9.06 5.93 -3.09
C VAL A 58 -9.08 6.66 -4.43
N GLU A 59 -10.23 6.77 -5.09
CA GLU A 59 -10.36 7.46 -6.37
C GLU A 59 -9.93 8.92 -6.27
N GLN A 60 -10.36 9.63 -5.21
CA GLN A 60 -10.02 11.02 -4.98
C GLN A 60 -8.61 11.23 -4.42
N GLY A 61 -7.97 10.19 -3.88
CA GLY A 61 -6.60 10.25 -3.36
C GLY A 61 -6.48 10.50 -1.86
N ALA A 62 -7.58 10.41 -1.10
CA ALA A 62 -7.58 10.61 0.35
C ALA A 62 -6.78 9.52 1.10
N HIS A 63 -6.68 8.31 0.53
CA HIS A 63 -5.87 7.20 1.06
C HIS A 63 -4.40 7.60 1.27
N ALA A 64 -3.91 8.54 0.45
CA ALA A 64 -2.50 8.94 0.49
C ALA A 64 -2.11 9.75 1.74
N MET A 65 -3.07 10.14 2.60
CA MET A 65 -2.78 10.61 3.96
C MET A 65 -2.02 9.54 4.76
N PHE A 66 -2.38 8.27 4.55
CA PHE A 66 -1.86 7.13 5.32
C PHE A 66 -0.92 6.24 4.50
N PHE A 67 -1.10 6.20 3.18
CA PHE A 67 -0.28 5.41 2.27
C PHE A 67 0.16 6.24 1.06
N PRO A 68 1.14 7.16 1.21
CA PRO A 68 1.63 8.03 0.14
C PRO A 68 2.60 7.34 -0.83
N CYS A 69 2.91 6.07 -0.61
CA CYS A 69 3.88 5.27 -1.37
C CYS A 69 3.21 4.37 -2.41
N GLY A 70 4.00 3.76 -3.29
CA GLY A 70 3.57 2.66 -4.13
C GLY A 70 3.43 1.35 -3.34
N LEU A 71 2.66 0.41 -3.87
CA LEU A 71 2.46 -0.92 -3.30
C LEU A 71 3.65 -1.86 -3.55
N GLY A 72 4.45 -1.57 -4.58
CA GLY A 72 5.57 -2.42 -4.97
C GLY A 72 6.16 -1.99 -6.30
N HIS A 73 7.17 -2.71 -6.71
CA HIS A 73 7.96 -2.45 -7.91
C HIS A 73 8.50 -3.76 -8.51
N MET A 74 8.96 -3.70 -9.77
CA MET A 74 9.70 -4.79 -10.36
C MET A 74 11.08 -4.94 -9.69
N MET A 75 11.53 -6.17 -9.61
CA MET A 75 12.90 -6.53 -9.22
C MET A 75 13.62 -7.16 -10.41
N GLY A 76 14.86 -6.74 -10.65
CA GLY A 76 15.69 -7.23 -11.74
C GLY A 76 17.16 -7.14 -11.39
N LEU A 77 17.96 -6.48 -12.23
CA LEU A 77 19.36 -6.20 -11.91
C LEU A 77 19.52 -5.31 -10.67
N ASP A 78 18.58 -4.40 -10.49
CA ASP A 78 18.49 -3.52 -9.32
C ASP A 78 17.25 -3.85 -8.49
N VAL A 79 17.26 -3.46 -7.21
CA VAL A 79 16.11 -3.62 -6.30
C VAL A 79 14.88 -2.89 -6.86
N HIS A 80 15.04 -1.61 -7.23
CA HIS A 80 14.07 -0.87 -8.04
C HIS A 80 14.49 -0.99 -9.50
N ASP A 81 13.97 -1.97 -10.21
CA ASP A 81 14.45 -2.26 -11.55
C ASP A 81 14.17 -1.11 -12.52
N MET A 82 15.24 -0.63 -13.19
CA MET A 82 15.22 0.42 -14.20
C MET A 82 14.62 1.76 -13.74
N GLU A 83 14.58 2.06 -12.44
CA GLU A 83 13.94 3.26 -11.87
C GLU A 83 14.39 4.55 -12.57
N ASN A 84 15.69 4.73 -12.73
CA ASN A 84 16.26 5.96 -13.30
C ASN A 84 16.38 5.93 -14.84
N LEU A 85 16.32 4.77 -15.47
CA LEU A 85 16.61 4.58 -16.88
C LEU A 85 15.39 4.22 -17.72
N GLY A 86 14.36 3.63 -17.13
CA GLY A 86 13.24 3.11 -17.89
C GLY A 86 12.01 2.71 -17.09
N GLU A 87 11.75 3.30 -15.91
CA GLU A 87 10.61 2.98 -15.07
C GLU A 87 9.28 3.02 -15.85
N VAL A 88 9.10 3.99 -16.75
CA VAL A 88 7.90 4.09 -17.60
C VAL A 88 7.73 2.86 -18.49
N TRP A 89 8.82 2.24 -18.93
CA TRP A 89 8.76 1.02 -19.75
C TRP A 89 8.60 -0.22 -18.88
N VAL A 90 9.42 -0.37 -17.85
CA VAL A 90 9.39 -1.53 -16.97
C VAL A 90 8.10 -1.60 -16.16
N GLY A 91 7.68 -0.48 -15.57
CA GLY A 91 6.54 -0.42 -14.68
C GLY A 91 5.21 -0.08 -15.34
N TYR A 92 5.22 0.58 -16.49
CA TYR A 92 4.03 1.18 -17.08
C TYR A 92 3.75 0.77 -18.53
N ASP A 93 4.63 -0.01 -19.15
CA ASP A 93 4.51 -0.41 -20.56
C ASP A 93 4.37 0.81 -21.51
N GLY A 94 5.19 1.85 -21.26
CA GLY A 94 5.17 3.09 -22.00
C GLY A 94 4.02 4.05 -21.69
N GLN A 95 3.11 3.69 -20.78
CA GLN A 95 2.01 4.57 -20.39
C GLN A 95 2.47 5.64 -19.39
N PRO A 96 1.87 6.84 -19.39
CA PRO A 96 2.25 7.89 -18.44
C PRO A 96 1.87 7.52 -17.00
N LYS A 97 2.71 7.94 -16.06
CA LYS A 97 2.41 7.83 -14.63
C LYS A 97 1.28 8.79 -14.21
N SER A 98 0.56 8.42 -13.16
CA SER A 98 -0.39 9.32 -12.52
C SER A 98 0.32 10.53 -11.91
N THR A 99 -0.32 11.69 -11.93
CA THR A 99 0.13 12.90 -11.23
C THR A 99 -0.48 13.05 -9.84
N GLN A 100 -1.48 12.19 -9.49
CA GLN A 100 -2.17 12.22 -8.20
C GLN A 100 -1.19 11.85 -7.08
N PHE A 101 -1.18 12.64 -6.00
CA PHE A 101 -0.39 12.33 -4.82
C PHE A 101 -0.74 10.93 -4.27
N GLY A 102 0.26 10.17 -3.87
CA GLY A 102 0.14 8.74 -3.58
C GLY A 102 0.38 7.91 -4.85
N ARG A 103 -0.55 7.92 -5.80
CA ARG A 103 -0.43 7.15 -7.06
C ARG A 103 0.80 7.51 -7.90
N LYS A 104 1.25 8.77 -7.88
CA LYS A 104 2.49 9.17 -8.58
C LYS A 104 3.74 8.43 -8.08
N SER A 105 3.69 7.89 -6.86
CA SER A 105 4.78 7.12 -6.25
C SER A 105 4.75 5.64 -6.63
N LEU A 106 3.71 5.16 -7.31
CA LEU A 106 3.62 3.78 -7.77
C LEU A 106 4.63 3.55 -8.91
N ARG A 107 5.54 2.57 -8.74
CA ARG A 107 6.58 2.22 -9.71
C ARG A 107 6.12 1.16 -10.70
N LEU A 108 5.16 0.33 -10.33
CA LEU A 108 4.59 -0.73 -11.16
C LEU A 108 3.08 -0.53 -11.30
N ALA A 109 2.57 -0.46 -12.52
CA ALA A 109 1.15 -0.26 -12.82
C ALA A 109 0.64 -1.12 -13.97
N ARG A 110 1.56 -1.70 -14.77
CA ARG A 110 1.24 -2.48 -15.96
C ARG A 110 0.56 -3.81 -15.66
N LYS A 111 0.09 -4.46 -16.72
CA LYS A 111 -0.46 -5.81 -16.66
C LYS A 111 0.63 -6.80 -16.26
N LEU A 112 0.32 -7.66 -15.28
CA LEU A 112 1.22 -8.70 -14.81
C LEU A 112 1.34 -9.85 -15.81
N GLU A 113 2.57 -10.33 -15.99
CA GLU A 113 2.91 -11.44 -16.90
C GLU A 113 3.67 -12.52 -16.16
N PRO A 114 3.54 -13.82 -16.56
CA PRO A 114 4.35 -14.88 -16.00
C PRO A 114 5.86 -14.57 -16.13
N GLY A 115 6.61 -14.81 -15.06
CA GLY A 115 8.04 -14.54 -14.98
C GLY A 115 8.40 -13.20 -14.33
N PHE A 116 7.44 -12.29 -14.13
CA PHE A 116 7.68 -11.06 -13.39
C PHE A 116 8.02 -11.37 -11.93
N VAL A 117 9.05 -10.73 -11.41
CA VAL A 117 9.41 -10.69 -9.99
C VAL A 117 9.14 -9.29 -9.48
N LEU A 118 8.39 -9.21 -8.40
CA LEU A 118 7.94 -7.92 -7.85
C LEU A 118 7.79 -7.98 -6.33
N THR A 119 7.79 -6.81 -5.69
CA THR A 119 7.51 -6.65 -4.26
C THR A 119 6.02 -6.42 -4.01
N ILE A 120 5.54 -6.81 -2.82
CA ILE A 120 4.28 -6.35 -2.21
C ILE A 120 4.64 -5.77 -0.85
N GLU A 121 4.45 -4.45 -0.71
CA GLU A 121 4.97 -3.68 0.42
C GLU A 121 3.99 -2.60 0.93
N PRO A 122 2.73 -2.94 1.22
CA PRO A 122 1.81 -1.94 1.77
C PRO A 122 2.30 -1.43 3.11
N GLY A 123 2.11 -0.14 3.36
CA GLY A 123 2.46 0.49 4.62
C GLY A 123 1.37 1.44 5.08
N ILE A 124 1.33 1.72 6.38
CA ILE A 124 0.44 2.72 6.97
C ILE A 124 1.31 3.68 7.78
N TYR A 125 1.21 4.97 7.47
CA TYR A 125 2.05 6.02 8.03
C TYR A 125 1.21 7.14 8.61
N PHE A 126 1.69 7.70 9.70
CA PHE A 126 1.15 8.91 10.33
C PHE A 126 2.26 9.96 10.31
N ILE A 127 2.18 10.87 9.35
CA ILE A 127 3.21 11.88 9.08
C ILE A 127 2.66 13.23 9.58
N PRO A 128 3.14 13.76 10.74
CA PRO A 128 2.59 14.95 11.36
C PRO A 128 2.54 16.16 10.42
N GLU A 129 3.57 16.37 9.61
CA GLU A 129 3.66 17.49 8.67
C GLU A 129 2.60 17.39 7.55
N LEU A 130 2.32 16.19 7.07
CA LEU A 130 1.28 15.94 6.08
C LEU A 130 -0.11 16.12 6.70
N MET A 131 -0.31 15.66 7.94
CA MET A 131 -1.55 15.83 8.69
C MET A 131 -1.86 17.33 8.87
N ASP A 132 -0.87 18.12 9.30
CA ASP A 132 -1.01 19.55 9.50
C ASP A 132 -1.28 20.29 8.19
N TYR A 133 -0.53 19.96 7.15
CA TYR A 133 -0.69 20.57 5.83
C TYR A 133 -2.08 20.32 5.26
N TRP A 134 -2.54 19.07 5.22
CA TRP A 134 -3.85 18.74 4.67
C TRP A 134 -5.01 19.27 5.51
N LYS A 135 -4.85 19.29 6.83
CA LYS A 135 -5.83 19.91 7.75
C LYS A 135 -5.98 21.41 7.51
N ALA A 136 -4.86 22.13 7.37
CA ALA A 136 -4.85 23.55 7.09
C ALA A 136 -5.50 23.90 5.73
N GLU A 137 -5.30 23.05 4.73
CA GLU A 137 -5.87 23.16 3.40
C GLU A 137 -7.31 22.61 3.30
N HIS A 138 -7.90 22.14 4.39
CA HIS A 138 -9.23 21.50 4.43
C HIS A 138 -9.40 20.34 3.42
N ARG A 139 -8.31 19.61 3.12
CA ARG A 139 -8.31 18.52 2.13
C ARG A 139 -9.05 17.30 2.66
N PHE A 140 -9.87 16.71 1.80
CA PHE A 140 -10.53 15.41 2.06
C PHE A 140 -11.28 15.33 3.39
N THR A 141 -11.90 16.43 3.83
CA THR A 141 -12.67 16.50 5.08
C THR A 141 -13.85 15.53 5.11
N ASP A 142 -14.32 15.08 3.96
CA ASP A 142 -15.37 14.05 3.84
C ASP A 142 -14.86 12.63 4.11
N PHE A 143 -13.53 12.42 4.03
CA PHE A 143 -12.90 11.11 4.20
C PHE A 143 -11.98 11.01 5.41
N ILE A 144 -11.41 12.10 5.90
CA ILE A 144 -10.43 12.11 6.99
C ILE A 144 -11.07 12.68 8.26
N ASN A 145 -10.91 11.98 9.36
CA ASN A 145 -11.29 12.46 10.70
C ASN A 145 -10.08 13.08 11.40
N TYR A 146 -9.83 14.37 11.13
CA TYR A 146 -8.66 15.08 11.67
C TYR A 146 -8.62 15.17 13.19
N GLU A 147 -9.78 15.19 13.87
CA GLU A 147 -9.80 15.17 15.34
C GLU A 147 -9.28 13.86 15.90
N LYS A 148 -9.78 12.74 15.36
CA LYS A 148 -9.34 11.41 15.76
C LYS A 148 -7.89 11.15 15.37
N LEU A 149 -7.48 11.64 14.19
CA LEU A 149 -6.13 11.48 13.64
C LEU A 149 -5.06 12.09 14.57
N GLU A 150 -5.38 13.16 15.28
CA GLU A 150 -4.46 13.80 16.24
C GLU A 150 -3.96 12.83 17.32
N SER A 151 -4.76 11.84 17.73
CA SER A 151 -4.37 10.82 18.71
C SER A 151 -3.36 9.79 18.19
N TYR A 152 -2.99 9.84 16.90
CA TYR A 152 -2.01 8.98 16.25
C TYR A 152 -0.75 9.72 15.81
N ARG A 153 -0.60 10.98 16.17
CA ARG A 153 0.54 11.83 15.76
C ARG A 153 1.91 11.24 16.13
N ASP A 154 1.99 10.50 17.22
CA ASP A 154 3.18 9.84 17.74
C ASP A 154 3.41 8.41 17.23
N PHE A 155 2.53 7.92 16.35
CA PHE A 155 2.57 6.51 15.92
C PHE A 155 3.72 6.20 14.95
N THR A 156 4.11 7.14 14.10
CA THR A 156 5.06 6.98 12.98
C THR A 156 4.51 6.14 11.82
N GLY A 157 4.90 4.88 11.67
CA GLY A 157 4.39 4.01 10.60
C GLY A 157 4.93 2.59 10.67
N LEU A 158 4.40 1.73 9.83
CA LEU A 158 4.82 0.34 9.69
C LEU A 158 4.60 -0.15 8.25
N ARG A 159 5.39 -1.17 7.86
CA ARG A 159 5.34 -1.85 6.56
C ARG A 159 5.75 -3.30 6.71
N ASN A 160 5.11 -4.19 5.95
CA ASN A 160 5.61 -5.52 5.64
C ASN A 160 5.91 -5.59 4.15
N GLU A 161 6.98 -6.27 3.79
CA GLU A 161 7.43 -6.40 2.40
C GLU A 161 7.84 -7.84 2.13
N GLU A 162 7.31 -8.40 1.04
CA GLU A 162 7.68 -9.73 0.54
C GLU A 162 7.77 -9.72 -0.98
N ASP A 163 8.58 -10.64 -1.51
CA ASP A 163 8.84 -10.79 -2.95
C ASP A 163 8.02 -11.91 -3.56
N TYR A 164 7.50 -11.68 -4.75
CA TYR A 164 6.65 -12.62 -5.47
C TYR A 164 7.09 -12.81 -6.93
N LEU A 165 7.10 -14.08 -7.36
CA LEU A 165 7.18 -14.45 -8.76
C LEU A 165 5.76 -14.65 -9.29
N ILE A 166 5.40 -13.98 -10.38
CA ILE A 166 4.16 -14.25 -11.11
C ILE A 166 4.33 -15.55 -11.91
N THR A 167 3.48 -16.52 -11.62
CA THR A 167 3.45 -17.81 -12.30
C THR A 167 2.40 -17.83 -13.42
N VAL A 168 2.27 -18.93 -14.14
CA VAL A 168 1.24 -19.05 -15.21
C VAL A 168 -0.20 -19.04 -14.68
N THR A 169 -0.43 -19.30 -13.38
CA THR A 169 -1.77 -19.41 -12.79
C THR A 169 -2.02 -18.45 -11.61
N GLY A 170 -1.00 -17.77 -11.12
CA GLY A 170 -1.11 -16.91 -9.93
C GLY A 170 0.24 -16.32 -9.54
N ALA A 171 0.57 -16.33 -8.25
CA ALA A 171 1.85 -15.87 -7.75
C ALA A 171 2.44 -16.84 -6.73
N ARG A 172 3.76 -16.86 -6.64
CA ARG A 172 4.51 -17.66 -5.67
C ARG A 172 5.46 -16.75 -4.89
N ARG A 173 5.35 -16.75 -3.57
CA ARG A 173 6.29 -16.04 -2.70
C ARG A 173 7.71 -16.60 -2.86
N LEU A 174 8.67 -15.70 -2.88
CA LEU A 174 10.10 -16.04 -2.85
C LEU A 174 10.62 -16.04 -1.41
N GLY A 175 11.62 -16.85 -1.16
CA GLY A 175 12.22 -16.99 0.17
C GLY A 175 11.40 -17.81 1.17
N LYS A 176 11.88 -17.85 2.41
CA LYS A 176 11.23 -18.54 3.54
C LYS A 176 10.05 -17.69 4.05
N LYS A 177 9.00 -18.38 4.54
CA LYS A 177 7.92 -17.67 5.25
C LYS A 177 8.49 -16.98 6.49
N ILE A 178 8.25 -15.68 6.60
CA ILE A 178 8.49 -14.93 7.84
C ILE A 178 7.16 -14.81 8.61
N PRO A 179 7.20 -14.67 9.94
CA PRO A 179 6.01 -14.36 10.74
C PRO A 179 5.37 -13.08 10.24
N LEU A 180 4.07 -13.14 9.97
CA LEU A 180 3.32 -12.02 9.38
C LEU A 180 2.14 -11.58 10.27
N THR A 181 1.42 -12.50 10.90
CA THR A 181 0.31 -12.12 11.77
C THR A 181 0.81 -11.61 13.12
N THR A 182 -0.02 -10.84 13.83
CA THR A 182 0.29 -10.34 15.18
C THR A 182 0.70 -11.50 16.09
N GLU A 183 -0.03 -12.62 16.05
CA GLU A 183 0.24 -13.81 16.87
C GLU A 183 1.58 -14.47 16.50
N GLU A 184 1.86 -14.62 15.20
CA GLU A 184 3.12 -15.20 14.74
C GLU A 184 4.32 -14.34 15.18
N VAL A 185 4.20 -13.00 15.10
CA VAL A 185 5.28 -12.08 15.49
C VAL A 185 5.47 -12.05 17.02
N GLU A 186 4.39 -12.03 17.79
CA GLU A 186 4.46 -12.04 19.26
C GLU A 186 5.02 -13.38 19.79
N ALA A 187 4.78 -14.49 19.10
CA ALA A 187 5.30 -15.80 19.47
C ALA A 187 6.83 -15.95 19.29
N MET A 188 7.49 -14.98 18.64
CA MET A 188 8.95 -14.96 18.45
C MET A 188 9.73 -14.36 19.63
N ARG A 189 9.04 -13.85 20.65
CA ARG A 189 9.64 -13.18 21.83
C ARG A 189 9.85 -14.11 23.00
#